data_292b671780763b8f032e9c7078d273a1
#
_entry.id   292b671780763b8f032e9c7078d273a1
#
_cell.length_a   1.000
_cell.length_b   1.000
_cell.length_c   1.000
_cell.angle_alpha   90.00
_cell.angle_beta   90.00
_cell.angle_gamma   90.00
#
_symmetry.space_group_name_H-M   'P 1'
#
loop_
_entity.id
_entity.type
_entity.pdbx_description
1 polymer ?
#
loop_
_entity_poly.entity_id
_entity_poly.type
_entity_poly.pdbx_seq_one_letter_code
_entity_poly.pdbx_strand_id
1 'polypeptide(L)'
;MDIHNNDALKRIWDSIPEENTVESGRAFSRFWRTVRRERPAYFGKAARIYSYIAAALFIPMLIVGTLYLFRERTYIPEYAEFIVPQGQRDSVRLEDNSLVWLNAGSCLIYPKDFSPDVRKVFLIGEGFFEVAKDPERPFVVSAGEVSVRVLGTKFNLSSYEDSKSVYVSLVEGSVRIESEHNGVRKELLMSPGEIVQYDRISGDLGKTPGSASAMACWKNGGFYFNDRPLDEIVECFERAYGVRITLDGGLIDREKYSLAFVNDETLDQMLSAIAYNGRLTVVRTEDGYSLRKRK
;
A
#
# COMPACT_ATOMS: atom_id res chain seq x y z
N MET A 1 -21.15 29.93 -27.74
CA MET A 1 -21.98 31.13 -27.62
C MET A 1 -21.39 32.17 -28.55
N ASP A 2 -22.14 32.54 -29.52
CA ASP A 2 -21.85 32.95 -30.87
C ASP A 2 -20.97 34.18 -31.12
N ILE A 3 -20.05 33.96 -32.08
CA ILE A 3 -19.12 34.94 -32.68
C ILE A 3 -19.85 35.76 -33.81
N HIS A 4 -21.10 36.11 -33.61
CA HIS A 4 -21.89 36.79 -34.67
C HIS A 4 -22.14 38.29 -34.45
N ASN A 5 -21.46 38.91 -33.45
CA ASN A 5 -21.70 40.35 -33.15
C ASN A 5 -20.62 41.31 -33.70
N ASN A 6 -19.63 40.81 -34.44
CA ASN A 6 -18.51 41.64 -34.92
C ASN A 6 -18.84 42.36 -36.27
N ASP A 7 -19.74 41.80 -37.08
CA ASP A 7 -20.11 42.39 -38.38
C ASP A 7 -21.06 43.57 -38.24
N ALA A 8 -21.92 43.56 -37.25
CA ALA A 8 -22.83 44.68 -36.97
C ALA A 8 -22.08 45.93 -36.48
N LEU A 9 -21.12 45.72 -35.60
CA LEU A 9 -20.24 46.82 -35.09
C LEU A 9 -19.34 47.36 -36.19
N LYS A 10 -18.86 46.53 -37.10
CA LYS A 10 -18.05 46.95 -38.22
C LYS A 10 -18.85 47.81 -39.24
N ARG A 11 -20.11 47.43 -39.54
CA ARG A 11 -20.99 48.23 -40.40
C ARG A 11 -21.38 49.59 -39.80
N ILE A 12 -21.52 49.67 -38.47
CA ILE A 12 -21.76 50.94 -37.77
C ILE A 12 -20.50 51.80 -37.85
N TRP A 13 -19.32 51.21 -37.69
CA TRP A 13 -18.05 51.89 -37.76
C TRP A 13 -17.75 52.47 -39.16
N ASP A 14 -18.02 51.68 -40.22
CA ASP A 14 -17.81 52.05 -41.61
C ASP A 14 -18.87 53.09 -42.13
N SER A 15 -19.97 53.30 -41.39
CA SER A 15 -21.00 54.26 -41.70
C SER A 15 -20.77 55.69 -41.11
N ILE A 16 -19.74 55.83 -40.29
CA ILE A 16 -19.40 57.15 -39.69
C ILE A 16 -18.61 57.96 -40.73
N PRO A 17 -19.10 59.15 -41.17
CA PRO A 17 -18.35 59.96 -42.12
C PRO A 17 -16.99 60.38 -41.57
N GLU A 18 -15.94 60.26 -42.36
CA GLU A 18 -14.55 60.56 -41.98
C GLU A 18 -14.33 62.01 -41.48
N GLU A 19 -15.18 62.94 -41.89
CA GLU A 19 -15.12 64.34 -41.45
C GLU A 19 -15.33 64.55 -39.93
N ASN A 20 -16.03 63.60 -39.25
CA ASN A 20 -16.30 63.71 -37.82
C ASN A 20 -15.23 63.06 -36.92
N THR A 21 -14.33 62.32 -37.49
CA THR A 21 -13.32 61.58 -36.68
C THR A 21 -12.23 62.51 -36.08
N VAL A 22 -11.89 63.58 -36.75
CA VAL A 22 -10.91 64.56 -36.30
C VAL A 22 -11.43 65.43 -35.15
N GLU A 23 -12.71 65.80 -35.20
CA GLU A 23 -13.35 66.57 -34.11
C GLU A 23 -13.66 65.69 -32.91
N SER A 24 -14.08 64.45 -33.08
CA SER A 24 -14.32 63.51 -31.99
C SER A 24 -13.00 63.15 -31.25
N GLY A 25 -11.91 62.97 -31.98
CA GLY A 25 -10.58 62.73 -31.39
C GLY A 25 -10.07 63.92 -30.56
N ARG A 26 -10.35 65.16 -31.03
CA ARG A 26 -10.00 66.39 -30.26
C ARG A 26 -10.93 66.55 -29.05
N ALA A 27 -12.22 66.27 -29.17
CA ALA A 27 -13.17 66.33 -28.06
C ALA A 27 -12.82 65.26 -27.00
N PHE A 28 -12.52 63.99 -27.41
CA PHE A 28 -12.09 62.93 -26.53
C PHE A 28 -10.77 63.24 -25.83
N SER A 29 -9.78 63.83 -26.51
CA SER A 29 -8.51 64.20 -25.92
C SER A 29 -8.64 65.42 -24.95
N ARG A 30 -9.61 66.34 -25.18
CA ARG A 30 -9.96 67.40 -24.25
C ARG A 30 -10.67 66.83 -23.01
N PHE A 31 -11.64 65.91 -23.18
CA PHE A 31 -12.33 65.26 -22.10
C PHE A 31 -11.34 64.54 -21.17
N TRP A 32 -10.43 63.71 -21.69
CA TRP A 32 -9.44 63.02 -20.89
C TRP A 32 -8.39 63.96 -20.25
N ARG A 33 -8.07 65.09 -20.89
CA ARG A 33 -7.25 66.11 -20.26
C ARG A 33 -7.96 66.78 -19.08
N THR A 34 -9.25 67.03 -19.17
CA THR A 34 -10.08 67.59 -18.11
C THR A 34 -10.23 66.61 -16.96
N VAL A 35 -10.58 65.37 -17.25
CA VAL A 35 -10.72 64.29 -16.27
C VAL A 35 -9.38 64.04 -15.54
N ARG A 36 -8.27 64.16 -16.28
CA ARG A 36 -6.93 63.99 -15.68
C ARG A 36 -6.50 65.15 -14.79
N ARG A 37 -7.03 66.32 -15.09
CA ARG A 37 -6.65 67.57 -14.38
C ARG A 37 -7.47 67.79 -13.10
N GLU A 38 -8.65 67.17 -13.03
CA GLU A 38 -9.54 67.30 -11.86
C GLU A 38 -9.38 66.23 -10.82
N ARG A 39 -8.31 65.41 -10.87
CA ARG A 39 -7.97 64.57 -9.74
C ARG A 39 -7.42 65.44 -8.64
N PRO A 40 -8.20 65.75 -7.59
CA PRO A 40 -7.68 66.56 -6.50
C PRO A 40 -6.48 65.89 -5.87
N ALA A 41 -5.37 66.63 -5.73
CA ALA A 41 -4.12 66.11 -5.15
C ALA A 41 -4.29 65.48 -3.73
N TYR A 42 -5.39 65.82 -3.09
CA TYR A 42 -5.83 65.24 -1.80
C TYR A 42 -6.22 63.78 -1.90
N PHE A 43 -6.90 63.36 -2.98
CA PHE A 43 -7.26 61.94 -3.16
C PHE A 43 -6.02 61.06 -3.35
N GLY A 44 -4.96 61.58 -3.94
CA GLY A 44 -3.74 60.81 -4.18
C GLY A 44 -2.99 60.44 -2.90
N LYS A 45 -2.97 61.33 -1.91
CA LYS A 45 -2.29 61.04 -0.62
C LYS A 45 -3.13 60.11 0.26
N ALA A 46 -4.42 60.39 0.38
CA ALA A 46 -5.32 59.52 1.16
C ALA A 46 -5.40 58.08 0.53
N ALA A 47 -5.55 57.95 -0.79
CA ALA A 47 -5.58 56.68 -1.47
C ALA A 47 -4.27 55.84 -1.26
N ARG A 48 -3.10 56.52 -1.24
CA ARG A 48 -1.85 55.81 -0.91
C ARG A 48 -1.80 55.34 0.55
N ILE A 49 -2.26 56.16 1.49
CA ILE A 49 -2.30 55.77 2.91
C ILE A 49 -3.24 54.58 3.09
N TYR A 50 -4.44 54.63 2.50
CA TYR A 50 -5.38 53.49 2.56
C TYR A 50 -4.83 52.26 1.88
N SER A 51 -4.11 52.37 0.75
CA SER A 51 -3.47 51.23 0.11
C SER A 51 -2.38 50.59 0.95
N TYR A 52 -1.58 51.37 1.68
CA TYR A 52 -0.59 50.84 2.62
C TYR A 52 -1.25 50.16 3.83
N ILE A 53 -2.33 50.72 4.37
CA ILE A 53 -3.09 50.12 5.45
C ILE A 53 -3.74 48.82 4.97
N ALA A 54 -4.35 48.83 3.79
CA ALA A 54 -4.95 47.62 3.20
C ALA A 54 -3.90 46.52 2.94
N ALA A 55 -2.73 46.89 2.41
CA ALA A 55 -1.63 45.92 2.20
C ALA A 55 -1.08 45.38 3.53
N ALA A 56 -0.94 46.26 4.54
CA ALA A 56 -0.46 45.87 5.86
C ALA A 56 -1.40 44.92 6.61
N LEU A 57 -2.70 44.94 6.30
CA LEU A 57 -3.69 44.01 6.86
C LEU A 57 -3.87 42.75 5.98
N PHE A 58 -3.86 42.91 4.65
CA PHE A 58 -4.13 41.82 3.72
C PHE A 58 -2.96 40.85 3.59
N ILE A 59 -1.71 41.36 3.61
CA ILE A 59 -0.53 40.49 3.50
C ILE A 59 -0.40 39.54 4.69
N PRO A 60 -0.47 39.98 5.96
CA PRO A 60 -0.48 39.05 7.10
C PRO A 60 -1.66 38.08 7.08
N MET A 61 -2.85 38.55 6.68
CA MET A 61 -4.02 37.69 6.55
C MET A 61 -3.81 36.60 5.49
N LEU A 62 -3.19 36.93 4.35
CA LEU A 62 -2.83 35.98 3.31
C LEU A 62 -1.76 35.00 3.81
N ILE A 63 -0.75 35.48 4.54
CA ILE A 63 0.28 34.60 5.13
C ILE A 63 -0.33 33.65 6.16
N VAL A 64 -1.16 34.14 7.07
CA VAL A 64 -1.84 33.33 8.07
C VAL A 64 -2.80 32.35 7.38
N GLY A 65 -3.55 32.79 6.36
CA GLY A 65 -4.43 31.96 5.57
C GLY A 65 -3.67 30.84 4.83
N THR A 66 -2.55 31.18 4.19
CA THR A 66 -1.69 30.19 3.54
C THR A 66 -1.06 29.24 4.56
N LEU A 67 -0.52 29.73 5.66
CA LEU A 67 0.01 28.87 6.73
C LEU A 67 -1.06 27.98 7.34
N TYR A 68 -2.29 28.43 7.44
CA TYR A 68 -3.43 27.63 7.92
C TYR A 68 -3.84 26.56 6.90
N LEU A 69 -3.86 26.88 5.60
CA LEU A 69 -4.16 25.94 4.52
C LEU A 69 -3.04 24.92 4.30
N PHE A 70 -1.78 25.34 4.45
CA PHE A 70 -0.59 24.48 4.35
C PHE A 70 -0.17 23.87 5.70
N ARG A 71 -0.91 24.11 6.77
CA ARG A 71 -0.71 23.39 8.02
C ARG A 71 -1.09 21.93 7.75
N GLU A 72 -0.12 21.17 7.30
CA GLU A 72 -0.24 19.71 7.26
C GLU A 72 -0.72 19.28 8.64
N ARG A 73 -1.92 18.72 8.71
CA ARG A 73 -2.36 18.03 9.91
C ARG A 73 -1.34 16.91 10.09
N THR A 74 -0.39 17.11 10.97
CA THR A 74 0.53 16.05 11.37
C THR A 74 -0.35 14.96 11.95
N TYR A 75 -0.72 14.02 11.09
CA TYR A 75 -1.46 12.83 11.49
C TYR A 75 -0.48 11.96 12.26
N ILE A 76 -0.63 11.88 13.57
CA ILE A 76 0.12 10.97 14.43
C ILE A 76 -0.81 9.79 14.69
N PRO A 77 -0.63 8.67 13.99
CA PRO A 77 -1.48 7.50 14.19
C PRO A 77 -1.22 6.87 15.55
N GLU A 78 -2.28 6.53 16.25
CA GLU A 78 -2.21 5.61 17.39
C GLU A 78 -2.25 4.18 16.82
N TYR A 79 -1.21 3.40 17.05
CA TYR A 79 -1.12 2.03 16.58
C TYR A 79 -1.70 1.04 17.60
N ALA A 80 -2.34 0.00 17.07
CA ALA A 80 -2.72 -1.20 17.79
C ALA A 80 -1.92 -2.38 17.26
N GLU A 81 -1.69 -3.37 18.12
CA GLU A 81 -1.04 -4.63 17.79
C GLU A 81 -2.04 -5.78 17.94
N PHE A 82 -2.09 -6.66 16.95
CA PHE A 82 -2.88 -7.88 17.00
C PHE A 82 -1.94 -9.08 16.85
N ILE A 83 -1.70 -9.78 17.95
CA ILE A 83 -0.74 -10.87 18.05
C ILE A 83 -1.49 -12.19 18.13
N VAL A 84 -1.13 -13.14 17.27
CA VAL A 84 -1.64 -14.52 17.27
C VAL A 84 -0.52 -15.45 17.74
N PRO A 85 -0.71 -16.12 18.89
CA PRO A 85 0.29 -17.07 19.42
C PRO A 85 0.50 -18.27 18.48
N GLN A 86 1.59 -19.01 18.71
CA GLN A 86 1.78 -20.31 18.07
C GLN A 86 0.61 -21.27 18.39
N GLY A 87 0.27 -22.13 17.46
CA GLY A 87 -0.84 -23.07 17.59
C GLY A 87 -2.23 -22.46 17.41
N GLN A 88 -2.35 -21.17 17.18
CA GLN A 88 -3.64 -20.47 17.04
C GLN A 88 -3.74 -19.74 15.68
N ARG A 89 -4.95 -19.44 15.29
CA ARG A 89 -5.27 -18.58 14.15
C ARG A 89 -6.42 -17.68 14.56
N ASP A 90 -6.40 -16.44 14.10
CA ASP A 90 -7.44 -15.49 14.43
C ASP A 90 -7.58 -14.44 13.33
N SER A 91 -8.58 -13.57 13.43
CA SER A 91 -8.83 -12.53 12.44
C SER A 91 -9.21 -11.21 13.08
N VAL A 92 -8.83 -10.12 12.45
CA VAL A 92 -9.17 -8.76 12.86
C VAL A 92 -9.84 -8.01 11.71
N ARG A 93 -10.90 -7.28 12.04
CA ARG A 93 -11.52 -6.34 11.11
C ARG A 93 -10.98 -4.94 11.37
N LEU A 94 -10.45 -4.32 10.34
CA LEU A 94 -9.91 -2.98 10.39
C LEU A 94 -11.01 -1.92 10.21
N GLU A 95 -10.70 -0.67 10.49
CA GLU A 95 -11.62 0.48 10.41
C GLU A 95 -12.24 0.65 9.00
N ASP A 96 -11.47 0.36 7.96
CA ASP A 96 -11.92 0.42 6.56
C ASP A 96 -12.77 -0.77 6.10
N ASN A 97 -13.18 -1.65 7.03
CA ASN A 97 -13.86 -2.92 6.82
C ASN A 97 -13.01 -4.02 6.14
N SER A 98 -11.72 -3.80 5.92
CA SER A 98 -10.83 -4.89 5.53
C SER A 98 -10.76 -5.96 6.61
N LEU A 99 -10.74 -7.23 6.20
CA LEU A 99 -10.61 -8.37 7.10
C LEU A 99 -9.23 -9.00 6.90
N VAL A 100 -8.50 -9.17 8.00
CA VAL A 100 -7.17 -9.78 8.01
C VAL A 100 -7.21 -11.02 8.89
N TRP A 101 -6.95 -12.18 8.28
CA TRP A 101 -6.70 -13.42 8.99
C TRP A 101 -5.20 -13.54 9.27
N LEU A 102 -4.83 -13.88 10.47
CA LEU A 102 -3.44 -14.13 10.85
C LEU A 102 -3.21 -15.59 11.18
N ASN A 103 -2.12 -16.13 10.66
CA ASN A 103 -1.68 -17.49 10.96
C ASN A 103 -0.88 -17.52 12.27
N ALA A 104 -0.57 -18.71 12.75
CA ALA A 104 0.15 -18.95 14.00
C ALA A 104 1.51 -18.23 14.05
N GLY A 105 1.82 -17.62 15.18
CA GLY A 105 3.06 -16.87 15.39
C GLY A 105 3.15 -15.56 14.60
N SER A 106 2.01 -14.95 14.25
CA SER A 106 1.97 -13.72 13.45
C SER A 106 1.55 -12.51 14.27
N CYS A 107 1.97 -11.33 13.84
CA CYS A 107 1.60 -10.04 14.42
C CYS A 107 1.25 -9.05 13.32
N LEU A 108 0.12 -8.36 13.48
CA LEU A 108 -0.29 -7.23 12.66
C LEU A 108 -0.26 -5.95 13.48
N ILE A 109 0.49 -4.96 13.01
CA ILE A 109 0.52 -3.61 13.59
C ILE A 109 -0.24 -2.69 12.63
N TYR A 110 -1.27 -2.04 13.12
CA TYR A 110 -2.14 -1.19 12.31
C TYR A 110 -2.59 0.06 13.07
N PRO A 111 -2.82 1.20 12.41
CA PRO A 111 -3.34 2.39 13.05
C PRO A 111 -4.82 2.18 13.39
N LYS A 112 -5.28 2.74 14.52
CA LYS A 112 -6.71 2.73 14.90
C LYS A 112 -7.56 3.46 13.85
N ASP A 113 -7.04 4.57 13.31
CA ASP A 113 -7.61 5.32 12.22
C ASP A 113 -6.59 5.41 11.08
N PHE A 114 -6.99 5.20 9.84
CA PHE A 114 -6.09 5.33 8.70
C PHE A 114 -5.85 6.79 8.29
N SER A 115 -4.67 7.04 7.72
CA SER A 115 -4.38 8.33 7.10
C SER A 115 -5.37 8.63 5.95
N PRO A 116 -5.66 9.93 5.68
CA PRO A 116 -6.47 10.32 4.54
C PRO A 116 -5.94 9.85 3.18
N ASP A 117 -4.61 9.64 3.06
CA ASP A 117 -3.95 9.36 1.79
C ASP A 117 -3.60 7.89 1.59
N VAL A 118 -3.41 7.13 2.69
CA VAL A 118 -2.92 5.75 2.62
C VAL A 118 -3.36 4.93 3.83
N ARG A 119 -3.72 3.67 3.57
CA ARG A 119 -4.05 2.67 4.59
C ARG A 119 -2.83 1.77 4.79
N LYS A 120 -1.97 2.09 5.76
CA LYS A 120 -0.72 1.37 5.96
C LYS A 120 -0.77 0.50 7.21
N VAL A 121 -0.34 -0.76 7.05
CA VAL A 121 -0.18 -1.74 8.13
C VAL A 121 1.18 -2.43 8.04
N PHE A 122 1.61 -3.07 9.13
CA PHE A 122 2.85 -3.83 9.17
C PHE A 122 2.53 -5.27 9.57
N LEU A 123 3.15 -6.22 8.88
CA LEU A 123 2.98 -7.65 9.14
C LEU A 123 4.33 -8.29 9.49
N ILE A 124 4.32 -9.07 10.56
CA ILE A 124 5.35 -10.07 10.90
C ILE A 124 4.64 -11.42 10.88
N GLY A 125 5.15 -12.40 10.14
CA GLY A 125 4.52 -13.70 9.99
C GLY A 125 3.64 -13.81 8.75
N GLU A 126 2.47 -14.46 8.84
CA GLU A 126 1.61 -14.73 7.70
C GLU A 126 0.20 -14.22 7.90
N GLY A 127 -0.31 -13.52 6.88
CA GLY A 127 -1.66 -12.99 6.87
C GLY A 127 -2.35 -13.16 5.52
N PHE A 128 -3.64 -13.47 5.58
CA PHE A 128 -4.52 -13.40 4.42
C PHE A 128 -5.40 -12.16 4.53
N PHE A 129 -5.31 -11.32 3.52
CA PHE A 129 -5.95 -10.02 3.47
C PHE A 129 -7.14 -10.04 2.52
N GLU A 130 -8.30 -9.62 3.00
CA GLU A 130 -9.49 -9.30 2.21
C GLU A 130 -9.70 -7.80 2.30
N VAL A 131 -9.00 -7.05 1.44
CA VAL A 131 -8.94 -5.59 1.51
C VAL A 131 -10.18 -4.97 0.88
N ALA A 132 -10.83 -4.08 1.62
CA ALA A 132 -11.96 -3.28 1.13
C ALA A 132 -11.54 -2.40 -0.06
N LYS A 133 -12.40 -2.33 -1.08
CA LYS A 133 -12.11 -1.58 -2.31
C LYS A 133 -12.15 -0.08 -2.04
N ASP A 134 -11.02 0.59 -2.23
CA ASP A 134 -10.87 2.03 -2.13
C ASP A 134 -9.74 2.48 -3.09
N PRO A 135 -10.08 2.90 -4.32
CA PRO A 135 -9.09 3.32 -5.31
C PRO A 135 -8.35 4.62 -4.97
N GLU A 136 -8.94 5.47 -4.13
CA GLU A 136 -8.36 6.76 -3.77
C GLU A 136 -7.31 6.63 -2.68
N ARG A 137 -7.46 5.65 -1.78
CA ARG A 137 -6.53 5.38 -0.68
C ARG A 137 -5.95 3.98 -0.79
N PRO A 138 -4.75 3.82 -1.37
CA PRO A 138 -4.11 2.51 -1.46
C PRO A 138 -3.90 1.89 -0.07
N PHE A 139 -4.08 0.55 -0.01
CA PHE A 139 -3.74 -0.25 1.16
C PHE A 139 -2.32 -0.80 0.99
N VAL A 140 -1.47 -0.59 1.97
CA VAL A 140 -0.05 -0.96 1.94
C VAL A 140 0.29 -1.84 3.12
N VAL A 141 0.74 -3.07 2.84
CA VAL A 141 1.29 -3.97 3.85
C VAL A 141 2.82 -3.93 3.76
N SER A 142 3.47 -3.48 4.82
CA SER A 142 4.93 -3.54 4.95
C SER A 142 5.33 -4.79 5.73
N ALA A 143 6.21 -5.60 5.16
CA ALA A 143 6.67 -6.86 5.75
C ALA A 143 8.19 -7.02 5.51
N GLY A 144 8.98 -6.44 6.42
CA GLY A 144 10.43 -6.36 6.27
C GLY A 144 10.83 -5.57 5.01
N GLU A 145 11.59 -6.21 4.14
CA GLU A 145 12.12 -5.63 2.89
C GLU A 145 11.08 -5.54 1.76
N VAL A 146 9.90 -6.15 1.97
CA VAL A 146 8.83 -6.22 0.97
C VAL A 146 7.67 -5.32 1.37
N SER A 147 7.15 -4.59 0.42
CA SER A 147 5.93 -3.79 0.53
C SER A 147 4.92 -4.22 -0.53
N VAL A 148 3.69 -4.48 -0.10
CA VAL A 148 2.58 -4.93 -0.96
C VAL A 148 1.53 -3.83 -1.01
N ARG A 149 1.26 -3.29 -2.20
CA ARG A 149 0.29 -2.21 -2.43
C ARG A 149 -0.90 -2.73 -3.23
N VAL A 150 -2.10 -2.45 -2.73
CA VAL A 150 -3.37 -2.90 -3.33
C VAL A 150 -4.45 -1.82 -3.23
N LEU A 151 -5.53 -1.94 -4.02
CA LEU A 151 -6.69 -1.02 -4.01
C LEU A 151 -8.02 -1.70 -3.62
N GLY A 152 -8.00 -3.03 -3.43
CA GLY A 152 -9.18 -3.83 -3.11
C GLY A 152 -8.98 -5.24 -3.67
N THR A 153 -8.38 -6.12 -2.86
CA THR A 153 -7.68 -7.31 -3.35
C THR A 153 -7.74 -8.38 -2.27
N LYS A 154 -7.79 -9.65 -2.69
CA LYS A 154 -7.62 -10.81 -1.81
C LYS A 154 -6.28 -11.46 -2.10
N PHE A 155 -5.40 -11.48 -1.10
CA PHE A 155 -4.06 -12.02 -1.24
C PHE A 155 -3.54 -12.60 0.07
N ASN A 156 -2.59 -13.51 -0.02
CA ASN A 156 -1.82 -14.04 1.12
C ASN A 156 -0.41 -13.46 1.08
N LEU A 157 0.12 -13.08 2.24
CA LEU A 157 1.49 -12.64 2.43
C LEU A 157 2.09 -13.42 3.58
N SER A 158 3.19 -14.14 3.32
CA SER A 158 3.97 -14.89 4.31
C SER A 158 5.37 -14.28 4.41
N SER A 159 5.70 -13.71 5.55
CA SER A 159 6.95 -13.02 5.84
C SER A 159 7.39 -13.25 7.29
N TYR A 160 7.65 -14.51 7.64
CA TYR A 160 8.25 -14.85 8.93
C TYR A 160 9.71 -14.41 8.98
N GLU A 161 10.19 -14.00 10.15
CA GLU A 161 11.56 -13.49 10.32
C GLU A 161 12.62 -14.60 10.16
N ASP A 162 12.28 -15.81 10.57
CA ASP A 162 13.11 -17.02 10.45
C ASP A 162 13.13 -17.61 9.02
N SER A 163 12.20 -17.22 8.16
CA SER A 163 12.12 -17.72 6.79
C SER A 163 13.11 -17.01 5.86
N LYS A 164 13.78 -17.77 5.00
CA LYS A 164 14.70 -17.27 3.96
C LYS A 164 13.99 -16.49 2.86
N SER A 165 12.68 -16.67 2.73
CA SER A 165 11.89 -16.08 1.63
C SER A 165 10.59 -15.47 2.13
N VAL A 166 10.14 -14.43 1.41
CA VAL A 166 8.79 -13.87 1.52
C VAL A 166 7.97 -14.36 0.35
N TYR A 167 6.72 -14.77 0.60
CA TYR A 167 5.81 -15.23 -0.44
C TYR A 167 4.55 -14.38 -0.47
N VAL A 168 4.18 -13.94 -1.67
CA VAL A 168 2.92 -13.24 -1.92
C VAL A 168 2.13 -14.06 -2.93
N SER A 169 0.88 -14.41 -2.61
CA SER A 169 -0.01 -15.09 -3.56
C SER A 169 -1.29 -14.29 -3.76
N LEU A 170 -1.66 -14.06 -5.01
CA LEU A 170 -2.79 -13.24 -5.39
C LEU A 170 -3.99 -14.10 -5.79
N VAL A 171 -5.10 -13.94 -5.06
CA VAL A 171 -6.35 -14.67 -5.33
C VAL A 171 -7.29 -13.86 -6.21
N GLU A 172 -7.49 -12.57 -5.87
CA GLU A 172 -8.44 -11.69 -6.57
C GLU A 172 -7.92 -10.25 -6.59
N GLY A 173 -8.09 -9.54 -7.71
CA GLY A 173 -7.70 -8.14 -7.85
C GLY A 173 -6.33 -7.95 -8.50
N SER A 174 -5.55 -7.00 -8.02
CA SER A 174 -4.19 -6.73 -8.48
C SER A 174 -3.29 -6.34 -7.32
N VAL A 175 -2.03 -6.74 -7.40
CA VAL A 175 -1.00 -6.45 -6.40
C VAL A 175 0.21 -5.83 -7.07
N ARG A 176 0.73 -4.77 -6.46
CA ARG A 176 2.06 -4.24 -6.74
C ARG A 176 2.95 -4.58 -5.56
N ILE A 177 4.03 -5.30 -5.84
CA ILE A 177 5.07 -5.62 -4.86
C ILE A 177 6.26 -4.70 -5.13
N GLU A 178 6.78 -4.13 -4.08
CA GLU A 178 8.02 -3.36 -4.07
C GLU A 178 8.97 -4.01 -3.07
N SER A 179 10.24 -4.17 -3.43
CA SER A 179 11.28 -4.64 -2.52
C SER A 179 12.52 -3.76 -2.63
N GLU A 180 13.26 -3.66 -1.52
CA GLU A 180 14.53 -2.94 -1.50
C GLU A 180 15.59 -3.84 -0.85
N HIS A 181 16.69 -4.09 -1.58
CA HIS A 181 17.82 -4.87 -1.10
C HIS A 181 19.13 -4.18 -1.48
N ASN A 182 19.98 -3.87 -0.49
CA ASN A 182 21.26 -3.18 -0.70
C ASN A 182 21.14 -1.89 -1.55
N GLY A 183 20.05 -1.12 -1.37
CA GLY A 183 19.78 0.12 -2.11
C GLY A 183 19.25 -0.10 -3.53
N VAL A 184 19.04 -1.34 -3.96
CA VAL A 184 18.40 -1.68 -5.25
C VAL A 184 16.93 -1.92 -5.02
N ARG A 185 16.08 -1.13 -5.71
CA ARG A 185 14.62 -1.30 -5.69
C ARG A 185 14.18 -2.15 -6.87
N LYS A 186 13.31 -3.11 -6.59
CA LYS A 186 12.62 -3.92 -7.59
C LYS A 186 11.12 -3.76 -7.42
N GLU A 187 10.39 -3.78 -8.51
CA GLU A 187 8.93 -3.71 -8.54
C GLU A 187 8.38 -4.81 -9.43
N LEU A 188 7.25 -5.41 -9.02
CA LEU A 188 6.57 -6.43 -9.79
C LEU A 188 5.05 -6.30 -9.64
N LEU A 189 4.32 -6.40 -10.76
CA LEU A 189 2.86 -6.46 -10.78
C LEU A 189 2.40 -7.92 -10.88
N MET A 190 1.38 -8.26 -10.08
CA MET A 190 0.76 -9.58 -10.06
C MET A 190 -0.64 -9.55 -10.64
N SER A 191 -0.96 -10.64 -11.33
CA SER A 191 -2.30 -11.02 -11.76
C SER A 191 -2.85 -12.15 -10.90
N PRO A 192 -4.20 -12.32 -10.81
CA PRO A 192 -4.81 -13.41 -10.07
C PRO A 192 -4.27 -14.78 -10.47
N GLY A 193 -4.04 -15.64 -9.48
CA GLY A 193 -3.44 -16.97 -9.65
C GLY A 193 -1.92 -17.01 -9.56
N GLU A 194 -1.25 -15.85 -9.55
CA GLU A 194 0.21 -15.80 -9.47
C GLU A 194 0.71 -15.87 -8.02
N ILE A 195 1.91 -16.44 -7.88
CA ILE A 195 2.71 -16.43 -6.65
C ILE A 195 4.02 -15.73 -6.97
N VAL A 196 4.46 -14.86 -6.08
CA VAL A 196 5.77 -14.19 -6.13
C VAL A 196 6.56 -14.57 -4.90
N GLN A 197 7.82 -14.90 -5.10
CA GLN A 197 8.81 -15.14 -4.07
C GLN A 197 9.84 -14.01 -4.07
N TYR A 198 10.17 -13.53 -2.89
CA TYR A 198 11.32 -12.68 -2.63
C TYR A 198 12.32 -13.46 -1.78
N ASP A 199 13.55 -13.60 -2.25
CA ASP A 199 14.64 -14.25 -1.51
C ASP A 199 15.40 -13.19 -0.72
N ARG A 200 15.46 -13.34 0.60
CA ARG A 200 16.08 -12.35 1.51
C ARG A 200 17.60 -12.32 1.40
N ILE A 201 18.22 -13.40 0.93
CA ILE A 201 19.68 -13.52 0.82
C ILE A 201 20.18 -12.84 -0.44
N SER A 202 19.57 -13.18 -1.59
CA SER A 202 19.96 -12.64 -2.90
C SER A 202 19.28 -11.31 -3.23
N GLY A 203 18.16 -10.99 -2.58
CA GLY A 203 17.29 -9.87 -2.94
C GLY A 203 16.53 -10.11 -4.26
N ASP A 204 16.43 -11.37 -4.72
CA ASP A 204 15.72 -11.69 -5.95
C ASP A 204 14.21 -11.68 -5.71
N LEU A 205 13.50 -11.04 -6.64
CA LEU A 205 12.05 -10.96 -6.67
C LEU A 205 11.56 -11.56 -7.99
N GLY A 206 10.76 -12.61 -7.92
CA GLY A 206 10.31 -13.29 -9.12
C GLY A 206 9.06 -14.14 -8.92
N LYS A 207 8.40 -14.47 -10.05
CA LYS A 207 7.26 -15.38 -10.05
C LYS A 207 7.73 -16.81 -9.85
N THR A 208 6.97 -17.56 -9.04
CA THR A 208 7.22 -18.98 -8.77
C THR A 208 5.98 -19.81 -9.12
N PRO A 209 6.14 -21.06 -9.59
CA PRO A 209 5.04 -21.96 -9.83
C PRO A 209 4.25 -22.28 -8.57
N GLY A 210 2.95 -22.55 -8.70
CA GLY A 210 2.12 -22.98 -7.59
C GLY A 210 0.66 -22.57 -7.76
N SER A 211 -0.14 -22.84 -6.73
CA SER A 211 -1.54 -22.45 -6.66
C SER A 211 -1.74 -21.34 -5.62
N ALA A 212 -2.05 -20.13 -6.09
CA ALA A 212 -2.26 -18.99 -5.21
C ALA A 212 -3.41 -19.22 -4.20
N SER A 213 -4.48 -19.89 -4.61
CA SER A 213 -5.59 -20.23 -3.71
C SER A 213 -5.21 -21.28 -2.66
N ALA A 214 -4.34 -22.23 -3.03
CA ALA A 214 -3.85 -23.25 -2.11
C ALA A 214 -2.94 -22.66 -1.02
N MET A 215 -2.20 -21.57 -1.30
CA MET A 215 -1.39 -20.86 -0.30
C MET A 215 -2.21 -20.32 0.88
N ALA A 216 -3.51 -20.12 0.71
CA ALA A 216 -4.39 -19.65 1.77
C ALA A 216 -5.18 -20.78 2.48
N CYS A 217 -4.88 -22.06 2.21
CA CYS A 217 -5.59 -23.21 2.79
C CYS A 217 -5.42 -23.30 4.32
N TRP A 218 -4.36 -22.71 4.86
CA TRP A 218 -4.11 -22.63 6.29
C TRP A 218 -5.26 -22.02 7.10
N LYS A 219 -6.05 -21.12 6.51
CA LYS A 219 -7.24 -20.54 7.16
C LYS A 219 -8.24 -21.64 7.61
N ASN A 220 -8.28 -22.72 6.84
CA ASN A 220 -9.17 -23.86 7.07
C ASN A 220 -8.44 -25.07 7.66
N GLY A 221 -7.22 -24.86 8.22
CA GLY A 221 -6.45 -25.95 8.84
C GLY A 221 -5.53 -26.71 7.89
N GLY A 222 -5.57 -26.43 6.59
CA GLY A 222 -4.75 -27.11 5.61
C GLY A 222 -3.30 -26.62 5.52
N PHE A 223 -2.48 -27.37 4.80
CA PHE A 223 -1.10 -27.00 4.47
C PHE A 223 -0.85 -27.27 3.00
N TYR A 224 -0.15 -26.34 2.36
CA TYR A 224 0.25 -26.47 0.96
C TYR A 224 1.71 -26.08 0.81
N PHE A 225 2.51 -27.02 0.36
CA PHE A 225 3.92 -26.84 0.07
C PHE A 225 4.17 -27.16 -1.39
N ASN A 226 4.93 -26.32 -2.07
CA ASN A 226 5.36 -26.55 -3.44
C ASN A 226 6.84 -26.24 -3.56
N ASP A 227 7.63 -27.29 -3.88
CA ASP A 227 9.10 -27.21 -3.98
C ASP A 227 9.76 -26.59 -2.73
N ARG A 228 9.27 -26.95 -1.52
CA ARG A 228 9.75 -26.43 -0.25
C ARG A 228 10.79 -27.35 0.39
N PRO A 229 11.88 -26.79 0.94
CA PRO A 229 12.82 -27.55 1.71
C PRO A 229 12.20 -28.03 3.03
N LEU A 230 12.73 -29.13 3.57
CA LEU A 230 12.15 -29.79 4.74
C LEU A 230 12.20 -28.92 6.00
N ASP A 231 13.22 -28.10 6.16
CA ASP A 231 13.37 -27.18 7.29
C ASP A 231 12.21 -26.17 7.32
N GLU A 232 11.86 -25.55 6.19
CA GLU A 232 10.72 -24.62 6.08
C GLU A 232 9.37 -25.29 6.39
N ILE A 233 9.20 -26.57 6.00
CA ILE A 233 8.00 -27.34 6.31
C ILE A 233 7.89 -27.61 7.81
N VAL A 234 9.00 -28.02 8.42
CA VAL A 234 9.09 -28.28 9.86
C VAL A 234 8.78 -27.03 10.65
N GLU A 235 9.40 -25.90 10.32
CA GLU A 235 9.11 -24.61 10.96
C GLU A 235 7.63 -24.22 10.87
N CYS A 236 7.00 -24.49 9.71
CA CYS A 236 5.56 -24.25 9.53
C CYS A 236 4.72 -25.11 10.50
N PHE A 237 5.07 -26.39 10.67
CA PHE A 237 4.37 -27.27 11.61
C PHE A 237 4.65 -26.92 13.08
N GLU A 238 5.89 -26.55 13.42
CA GLU A 238 6.23 -26.08 14.77
C GLU A 238 5.37 -24.88 15.16
N ARG A 239 5.25 -23.88 14.26
CA ARG A 239 4.38 -22.71 14.48
C ARG A 239 2.91 -23.11 14.59
N ALA A 240 2.44 -23.95 13.67
CA ALA A 240 1.02 -24.31 13.59
C ALA A 240 0.51 -25.17 14.75
N TYR A 241 1.39 -25.96 15.37
CA TYR A 241 1.02 -26.88 16.44
C TYR A 241 1.64 -26.53 17.80
N GLY A 242 2.56 -25.56 17.84
CA GLY A 242 3.25 -25.18 19.08
C GLY A 242 4.12 -26.28 19.66
N VAL A 243 4.72 -27.13 18.81
CA VAL A 243 5.56 -28.27 19.18
C VAL A 243 6.95 -28.10 18.60
N ARG A 244 7.95 -28.78 19.19
CA ARG A 244 9.30 -28.81 18.64
C ARG A 244 9.50 -30.02 17.73
N ILE A 245 10.09 -29.79 16.55
CA ILE A 245 10.41 -30.86 15.59
C ILE A 245 11.88 -30.75 15.19
N THR A 246 12.71 -31.67 15.66
CA THR A 246 14.14 -31.67 15.39
C THR A 246 14.48 -32.44 14.12
N LEU A 247 15.33 -31.87 13.29
CA LEU A 247 15.90 -32.53 12.11
C LEU A 247 17.31 -33.03 12.41
N ASP A 248 17.60 -34.27 12.01
CA ASP A 248 18.98 -34.77 12.06
C ASP A 248 19.86 -33.95 11.08
N GLY A 249 21.05 -33.53 11.52
CA GLY A 249 21.88 -32.54 10.84
C GLY A 249 22.30 -32.86 9.39
N GLY A 250 22.02 -34.05 8.91
CA GLY A 250 22.22 -34.43 7.51
C GLY A 250 21.00 -34.24 6.60
N LEU A 251 19.86 -33.77 7.15
CA LEU A 251 18.58 -33.62 6.43
C LEU A 251 18.31 -32.18 5.98
N ILE A 252 19.09 -31.23 6.45
CA ILE A 252 18.92 -29.81 6.12
C ILE A 252 19.39 -29.56 4.68
N ASP A 253 18.60 -28.86 3.89
CA ASP A 253 18.88 -28.33 2.54
C ASP A 253 19.01 -29.35 1.37
N ARG A 254 18.61 -30.61 1.51
CA ARG A 254 18.86 -31.60 0.43
C ARG A 254 17.64 -32.03 -0.38
N GLU A 255 16.47 -31.99 0.20
CA GLU A 255 15.26 -32.48 -0.48
C GLU A 255 14.14 -31.44 -0.36
N LYS A 256 13.50 -31.19 -1.48
CA LYS A 256 12.32 -30.33 -1.56
C LYS A 256 11.07 -31.17 -1.74
N TYR A 257 10.00 -30.73 -1.13
CA TYR A 257 8.75 -31.44 -1.07
C TYR A 257 7.62 -30.63 -1.67
N SER A 258 6.76 -31.31 -2.43
CA SER A 258 5.48 -30.76 -2.89
C SER A 258 4.37 -31.61 -2.29
N LEU A 259 3.65 -31.03 -1.32
CA LEU A 259 2.68 -31.74 -0.48
C LEU A 259 1.45 -30.85 -0.25
N ALA A 260 0.28 -31.46 -0.15
CA ALA A 260 -0.93 -30.79 0.27
C ALA A 260 -1.65 -31.64 1.33
N PHE A 261 -2.00 -31.03 2.43
CA PHE A 261 -2.77 -31.61 3.52
C PHE A 261 -4.01 -30.74 3.71
N VAL A 262 -5.18 -31.25 3.31
CA VAL A 262 -6.43 -30.47 3.24
C VAL A 262 -7.65 -31.25 3.74
N ASN A 263 -7.43 -32.46 4.31
CA ASN A 263 -8.49 -33.36 4.77
C ASN A 263 -8.41 -33.60 6.29
N ASP A 264 -8.06 -32.54 7.05
CA ASP A 264 -7.93 -32.61 8.51
C ASP A 264 -6.91 -33.64 9.00
N GLU A 265 -5.82 -33.84 8.24
CA GLU A 265 -4.73 -34.70 8.63
C GLU A 265 -4.11 -34.27 9.96
N THR A 266 -3.87 -35.21 10.85
CA THR A 266 -3.14 -34.93 12.10
C THR A 266 -1.66 -34.73 11.84
N LEU A 267 -0.96 -34.05 12.77
CA LEU A 267 0.48 -33.85 12.66
C LEU A 267 1.25 -35.19 12.51
N ASP A 268 0.84 -36.24 13.25
CA ASP A 268 1.44 -37.58 13.13
C ASP A 268 1.29 -38.15 11.73
N GLN A 269 0.11 -37.98 11.09
CA GLN A 269 -0.14 -38.43 9.72
C GLN A 269 0.71 -37.64 8.71
N MET A 270 0.79 -36.31 8.86
CA MET A 270 1.59 -35.47 7.97
C MET A 270 3.09 -35.76 8.08
N LEU A 271 3.62 -35.90 9.31
CA LEU A 271 5.02 -36.27 9.52
C LEU A 271 5.31 -37.68 8.98
N SER A 272 4.36 -38.62 9.13
CA SER A 272 4.49 -39.98 8.59
C SER A 272 4.53 -39.96 7.06
N ALA A 273 3.71 -39.14 6.40
CA ALA A 273 3.70 -38.98 4.94
C ALA A 273 5.05 -38.38 4.43
N ILE A 274 5.56 -37.37 5.11
CA ILE A 274 6.88 -36.79 4.81
C ILE A 274 7.97 -37.85 4.98
N ALA A 275 7.94 -38.57 6.11
CA ALA A 275 8.94 -39.59 6.41
C ALA A 275 8.93 -40.72 5.42
N TYR A 276 7.76 -41.14 4.96
CA TYR A 276 7.64 -42.20 3.93
C TYR A 276 8.29 -41.75 2.60
N ASN A 277 7.97 -40.57 2.13
CA ASN A 277 8.52 -40.01 0.89
C ASN A 277 10.02 -39.72 0.97
N GLY A 278 10.48 -39.13 2.09
CA GLY A 278 11.88 -38.77 2.32
C GLY A 278 12.76 -39.92 2.85
N ARG A 279 12.23 -41.13 2.95
CA ARG A 279 12.92 -42.27 3.60
C ARG A 279 13.48 -41.93 4.99
N LEU A 280 12.66 -41.22 5.76
CA LEU A 280 12.99 -40.80 7.12
C LEU A 280 12.29 -41.71 8.14
N THR A 281 12.63 -41.54 9.40
CA THR A 281 11.97 -42.15 10.55
C THR A 281 11.52 -41.02 11.47
N VAL A 282 10.25 -41.03 11.87
CA VAL A 282 9.67 -40.14 12.88
C VAL A 282 9.82 -40.79 14.23
N VAL A 283 10.39 -40.07 15.19
CA VAL A 283 10.51 -40.49 16.59
C VAL A 283 9.80 -39.45 17.43
N ARG A 284 8.84 -39.89 18.25
CA ARG A 284 8.21 -39.01 19.25
C ARG A 284 9.15 -38.79 20.41
N THR A 285 9.28 -37.55 20.84
CA THR A 285 10.12 -37.12 22.01
C THR A 285 9.21 -36.54 23.09
N GLU A 286 9.77 -36.23 24.26
CA GLU A 286 9.02 -35.61 25.38
C GLU A 286 8.44 -34.23 24.95
N ASP A 287 9.21 -33.47 24.18
CA ASP A 287 8.86 -32.09 23.75
C ASP A 287 8.31 -32.00 22.33
N GLY A 288 8.06 -33.13 21.62
CA GLY A 288 7.58 -33.11 20.24
C GLY A 288 8.06 -34.28 19.40
N TYR A 289 8.80 -34.01 18.31
CA TYR A 289 9.20 -35.02 17.33
C TYR A 289 10.65 -34.87 16.89
N SER A 290 11.21 -35.97 16.39
CA SER A 290 12.54 -35.96 15.73
C SER A 290 12.44 -36.72 14.41
N LEU A 291 12.84 -36.08 13.32
CA LEU A 291 12.99 -36.68 12.00
C LEU A 291 14.46 -37.10 11.79
N ARG A 292 14.68 -38.36 11.53
CA ARG A 292 16.00 -38.96 11.35
C ARG A 292 16.09 -39.69 10.02
N LYS A 293 17.29 -39.76 9.46
CA LYS A 293 17.51 -40.58 8.27
C LYS A 293 17.26 -42.08 8.59
N ARG A 294 16.51 -42.71 7.72
CA ARG A 294 16.30 -44.16 7.82
C ARG A 294 17.63 -44.88 7.54
N LYS A 295 18.05 -45.75 8.45
CA LYS A 295 19.28 -46.57 8.30
C LYS A 295 19.07 -47.66 7.25
#